data_4eff4094b07e81dfa0f387a8586ea5bf
#
_entry.id   4eff4094b07e81dfa0f387a8586ea5bf
#
_cell.length_a   1.000
_cell.length_b   1.000
_cell.length_c   1.000
_cell.angle_alpha   90.00
_cell.angle_beta   90.00
_cell.angle_gamma   90.00
#
_symmetry.space_group_name_H-M   'P 1'
#
loop_
_entity.id
_entity.type
_entity.pdbx_description
1 polymer ?
#
loop_
_entity_poly.entity_id
_entity_poly.type
_entity_poly.pdbx_seq_one_letter_code
_entity_poly.pdbx_strand_id
1 'polypeptide(L)'
;MLTLRNHEIISSSDSYTNYKRYVHRILLNPSTELQTVIQNSKRLLFTRKYVLGVQVRMGGCLADYHEKAQMMTMAQLRDYPNTIVTVMRKWNYDSNNTVIYLSTDSTYAENYIRQKLGPNYEIGVTRTFKRSHSQNLRNDEPVKSALVDLYLLADTDALIVCEGSAFGLAALSITRARRTIVYYVTHSILANFNGTNGLCQVERDLI
;
A
#
# COMPACT_ATOMS: atom_id res chain seq x y z
N MET A 1 16.87 -14.77 -12.49
CA MET A 1 16.01 -14.11 -13.48
C MET A 1 14.57 -14.33 -13.02
N LEU A 2 14.02 -13.41 -12.21
CA LEU A 2 12.64 -13.51 -11.70
C LEU A 2 11.71 -13.16 -12.84
N THR A 3 11.07 -14.15 -13.38
CA THR A 3 9.98 -13.99 -14.35
C THR A 3 8.82 -13.32 -13.63
N LEU A 4 8.45 -12.12 -14.04
CA LEU A 4 7.18 -11.46 -13.67
C LEU A 4 6.01 -12.29 -14.23
N ARG A 5 5.79 -13.50 -13.68
CA ARG A 5 4.61 -14.30 -14.01
C ARG A 5 3.46 -13.76 -13.17
N ASN A 6 2.40 -13.38 -13.83
CA ASN A 6 1.08 -13.00 -13.31
C ASN A 6 0.93 -11.55 -12.81
N HIS A 7 1.32 -10.57 -13.62
CA HIS A 7 0.86 -9.21 -13.41
C HIS A 7 -0.18 -8.86 -14.49
N GLU A 8 -1.44 -8.84 -14.15
CA GLU A 8 -2.45 -8.20 -14.99
C GLU A 8 -2.26 -6.70 -14.93
N ILE A 9 -1.85 -6.11 -16.06
CA ILE A 9 -1.94 -4.67 -16.27
C ILE A 9 -3.41 -4.38 -16.57
N ILE A 10 -4.15 -3.91 -15.58
CA ILE A 10 -5.53 -3.49 -15.79
C ILE A 10 -5.48 -2.24 -16.68
N SER A 11 -5.79 -2.42 -17.96
CA SER A 11 -5.95 -1.33 -18.92
C SER A 11 -7.08 -0.41 -18.44
N SER A 12 -6.83 0.91 -18.46
CA SER A 12 -7.83 1.93 -18.11
C SER A 12 -8.97 2.08 -19.15
N SER A 13 -9.02 1.23 -20.16
CA SER A 13 -9.93 1.35 -21.30
C SER A 13 -11.27 0.62 -21.15
N ASP A 14 -11.45 -0.16 -20.08
CA ASP A 14 -12.71 -0.87 -19.85
C ASP A 14 -13.78 0.09 -19.30
N SER A 15 -14.90 0.22 -20.03
CA SER A 15 -16.02 1.09 -19.66
C SER A 15 -16.63 0.75 -18.30
N TYR A 16 -16.65 -0.54 -17.92
CA TYR A 16 -17.15 -1.02 -16.64
C TYR A 16 -16.25 -0.60 -15.46
N THR A 17 -14.95 -0.68 -15.66
CA THR A 17 -13.95 -0.22 -14.67
C THR A 17 -14.06 1.29 -14.47
N ASN A 18 -14.26 2.06 -15.55
CA ASN A 18 -14.45 3.50 -15.47
C ASN A 18 -15.76 3.88 -14.78
N TYR A 19 -16.85 3.15 -15.02
CA TYR A 19 -18.13 3.34 -14.32
C TYR A 19 -18.00 3.06 -12.82
N LYS A 20 -17.38 1.95 -12.41
CA LYS A 20 -17.10 1.64 -10.99
C LYS A 20 -16.29 2.74 -10.32
N ARG A 21 -15.22 3.22 -10.97
CA ARG A 21 -14.41 4.33 -10.46
C ARG A 21 -15.22 5.60 -10.25
N TYR A 22 -16.08 5.92 -11.20
CA TYR A 22 -16.96 7.08 -11.10
C TYR A 22 -17.94 6.97 -9.93
N VAL A 23 -18.62 5.84 -9.79
CA VAL A 23 -19.58 5.59 -8.69
C VAL A 23 -18.87 5.63 -7.33
N HIS A 24 -17.72 4.97 -7.19
CA HIS A 24 -16.95 4.97 -5.94
C HIS A 24 -16.47 6.38 -5.56
N ARG A 25 -16.07 7.20 -6.52
CA ARG A 25 -15.68 8.59 -6.25
C ARG A 25 -16.82 9.44 -5.73
N ILE A 26 -18.02 9.23 -6.24
CA ILE A 26 -19.23 9.95 -5.75
C ILE A 26 -19.58 9.47 -4.34
N LEU A 27 -19.62 8.16 -4.12
CA LEU A 27 -20.02 7.57 -2.84
C LEU A 27 -18.99 7.79 -1.73
N LEU A 28 -17.71 7.87 -2.08
CA LEU A 28 -16.60 8.02 -1.14
C LEU A 28 -16.06 9.46 -1.13
N ASN A 29 -16.89 10.46 -1.42
CA ASN A 29 -16.44 11.86 -1.37
C ASN A 29 -16.10 12.24 0.08
N PRO A 30 -14.83 12.63 0.37
CA PRO A 30 -14.40 12.95 1.73
C PRO A 30 -15.04 14.25 2.22
N SER A 31 -15.29 14.35 3.53
CA SER A 31 -15.71 15.60 4.16
C SER A 31 -14.69 16.71 3.92
N THR A 32 -15.11 17.97 4.04
CA THR A 32 -14.21 19.14 3.87
C THR A 32 -13.00 19.09 4.81
N GLU A 33 -13.20 18.65 6.06
CA GLU A 33 -12.13 18.44 7.03
C GLU A 33 -11.11 17.42 6.51
N LEU A 34 -11.59 16.26 6.07
CA LEU A 34 -10.72 15.20 5.55
C LEU A 34 -10.02 15.63 4.26
N GLN A 35 -10.69 16.36 3.37
CA GLN A 35 -10.09 16.94 2.18
C GLN A 35 -8.92 17.85 2.52
N THR A 36 -9.05 18.69 3.56
CA THR A 36 -7.98 19.57 4.02
C THR A 36 -6.77 18.76 4.48
N VAL A 37 -6.98 17.68 5.26
CA VAL A 37 -5.90 16.81 5.72
C VAL A 37 -5.21 16.13 4.54
N ILE A 38 -5.98 15.60 3.58
CA ILE A 38 -5.46 14.96 2.36
C ILE A 38 -4.59 15.95 1.58
N GLN A 39 -5.08 17.18 1.33
CA GLN A 39 -4.34 18.18 0.57
C GLN A 39 -3.04 18.62 1.28
N ASN A 40 -3.08 18.79 2.58
CA ASN A 40 -1.87 19.11 3.36
C ASN A 40 -0.85 17.95 3.31
N SER A 41 -1.32 16.71 3.45
CA SER A 41 -0.46 15.53 3.32
C SER A 41 0.15 15.43 1.92
N LYS A 42 -0.61 15.70 0.87
CA LYS A 42 -0.08 15.74 -0.51
C LYS A 42 1.03 16.78 -0.69
N ARG A 43 0.83 18.00 -0.18
CA ARG A 43 1.85 19.06 -0.27
C ARG A 43 3.17 18.66 0.41
N LEU A 44 3.09 17.89 1.50
CA LEU A 44 4.26 17.46 2.27
C LEU A 44 4.94 16.22 1.66
N LEU A 45 4.16 15.30 1.09
CA LEU A 45 4.64 13.98 0.69
C LEU A 45 4.89 13.85 -0.81
N PHE A 46 4.15 14.58 -1.66
CA PHE A 46 4.27 14.50 -3.11
C PHE A 46 5.21 15.59 -3.63
N THR A 47 6.47 15.48 -3.23
CA THR A 47 7.52 16.50 -3.45
C THR A 47 8.18 16.42 -4.83
N ARG A 48 7.99 15.30 -5.55
CA ARG A 48 8.62 15.04 -6.83
C ARG A 48 7.60 15.09 -7.98
N LYS A 49 8.11 15.06 -9.20
CA LYS A 49 7.31 15.08 -10.43
C LYS A 49 6.37 13.88 -10.54
N TYR A 50 6.82 12.72 -10.09
CA TYR A 50 6.06 11.48 -10.13
C TYR A 50 5.89 10.93 -8.72
N VAL A 51 4.75 10.26 -8.51
CA VAL A 51 4.43 9.59 -7.25
C VAL A 51 4.09 8.13 -7.54
N LEU A 52 4.89 7.22 -7.01
CA LEU A 52 4.59 5.80 -7.02
C LEU A 52 3.93 5.40 -5.71
N GLY A 53 2.65 5.11 -5.74
CA GLY A 53 1.92 4.56 -4.59
C GLY A 53 2.27 3.07 -4.40
N VAL A 54 2.59 2.70 -3.17
CA VAL A 54 2.89 1.32 -2.79
C VAL A 54 2.09 0.97 -1.55
N GLN A 55 1.19 0.01 -1.68
CA GLN A 55 0.41 -0.50 -0.55
C GLN A 55 0.95 -1.86 -0.13
N VAL A 56 1.31 -1.98 1.16
CA VAL A 56 1.80 -3.20 1.79
C VAL A 56 0.91 -3.56 2.96
N ARG A 57 0.31 -4.74 2.93
CA ARG A 57 -0.55 -5.24 4.01
C ARG A 57 0.08 -6.48 4.63
N MET A 58 0.65 -6.33 5.81
CA MET A 58 1.25 -7.44 6.54
C MET A 58 0.20 -8.27 7.26
N GLY A 59 -0.70 -7.62 7.99
CA GLY A 59 -1.66 -8.29 8.86
C GLY A 59 -1.00 -9.09 9.97
N GLY A 60 -1.79 -9.86 10.70
CA GLY A 60 -1.30 -10.76 11.75
C GLY A 60 -0.51 -10.02 12.83
N CYS A 61 0.56 -10.66 13.28
CA CYS A 61 1.46 -10.12 14.30
C CYS A 61 2.53 -9.18 13.76
N LEU A 62 2.68 -9.07 12.46
CA LEU A 62 3.63 -8.15 11.81
C LEU A 62 3.00 -6.77 11.55
N ALA A 63 1.68 -6.64 11.71
CA ALA A 63 1.03 -5.34 11.75
C ALA A 63 1.28 -4.65 13.11
N ASP A 64 1.22 -3.31 13.12
CA ASP A 64 1.39 -2.51 14.33
C ASP A 64 0.22 -2.67 15.32
N TYR A 65 -0.85 -3.32 14.88
CA TYR A 65 -2.01 -3.68 15.68
C TYR A 65 -2.32 -5.17 15.52
N HIS A 66 -2.86 -5.76 16.57
CA HIS A 66 -3.15 -7.20 16.57
C HIS A 66 -4.29 -7.52 15.60
N GLU A 67 -4.00 -8.36 14.60
CA GLU A 67 -4.97 -8.89 13.65
C GLU A 67 -4.84 -10.42 13.57
N LYS A 68 -5.97 -11.11 13.39
CA LYS A 68 -5.94 -12.59 13.34
C LYS A 68 -5.39 -13.12 12.02
N ALA A 69 -5.61 -12.40 10.93
CA ALA A 69 -5.24 -12.84 9.59
C ALA A 69 -3.87 -12.29 9.18
N GLN A 70 -2.93 -13.18 8.91
CA GLN A 70 -1.68 -12.83 8.22
C GLN A 70 -1.99 -12.65 6.73
N MET A 71 -1.69 -11.47 6.18
CA MET A 71 -1.96 -11.15 4.78
C MET A 71 -0.72 -11.32 3.90
N MET A 72 0.47 -11.13 4.47
CA MET A 72 1.75 -11.24 3.77
C MET A 72 2.79 -11.85 4.69
N THR A 73 3.62 -12.72 4.15
CA THR A 73 4.76 -13.32 4.86
C THR A 73 6.01 -12.44 4.72
N MET A 74 7.01 -12.71 5.56
CA MET A 74 8.32 -12.08 5.44
C MET A 74 9.01 -12.38 4.11
N ALA A 75 8.86 -13.60 3.58
CA ALA A 75 9.41 -13.97 2.28
C ALA A 75 8.83 -13.09 1.16
N GLN A 76 7.53 -12.84 1.18
CA GLN A 76 6.86 -11.96 0.22
C GLN A 76 7.28 -10.49 0.41
N LEU A 77 7.41 -10.00 1.65
CA LEU A 77 7.92 -8.65 1.91
C LEU A 77 9.34 -8.46 1.35
N ARG A 78 10.20 -9.49 1.40
CA ARG A 78 11.56 -9.42 0.86
C ARG A 78 11.62 -9.11 -0.63
N ASP A 79 10.60 -9.47 -1.38
CA ASP A 79 10.53 -9.21 -2.83
C ASP A 79 10.04 -7.80 -3.17
N TYR A 80 9.39 -7.11 -2.25
CA TYR A 80 8.81 -5.79 -2.51
C TYR A 80 9.82 -4.73 -2.98
N PRO A 81 11.00 -4.55 -2.36
CA PRO A 81 11.98 -3.58 -2.83
C PRO A 81 12.41 -3.82 -4.27
N ASN A 82 12.65 -5.08 -4.64
CA ASN A 82 13.00 -5.45 -6.02
C ASN A 82 11.84 -5.19 -6.99
N THR A 83 10.60 -5.46 -6.57
CA THR A 83 9.40 -5.17 -7.35
C THR A 83 9.27 -3.66 -7.60
N ILE A 84 9.44 -2.83 -6.57
CA ILE A 84 9.39 -1.37 -6.67
C ILE A 84 10.43 -0.87 -7.68
N VAL A 85 11.70 -1.29 -7.56
CA VAL A 85 12.77 -0.88 -8.47
C VAL A 85 12.50 -1.34 -9.90
N THR A 86 12.01 -2.57 -10.08
CA THR A 86 11.67 -3.12 -11.40
C THR A 86 10.55 -2.34 -12.07
N VAL A 87 9.52 -2.00 -11.31
CA VAL A 87 8.39 -1.20 -11.76
C VAL A 87 8.82 0.21 -12.14
N MET A 88 9.63 0.86 -11.30
CA MET A 88 10.17 2.19 -11.59
C MET A 88 10.96 2.19 -12.90
N ARG A 89 11.86 1.22 -13.09
CA ARG A 89 12.63 1.07 -14.34
C ARG A 89 11.73 0.86 -15.56
N LYS A 90 10.74 -0.03 -15.43
CA LYS A 90 9.79 -0.33 -16.52
C LYS A 90 9.03 0.91 -16.99
N TRP A 91 8.75 1.84 -16.06
CA TRP A 91 7.97 3.04 -16.38
C TRP A 91 8.82 4.31 -16.55
N ASN A 92 10.15 4.16 -16.58
CA ASN A 92 11.11 5.27 -16.66
C ASN A 92 10.95 6.28 -15.50
N TYR A 93 10.64 5.76 -14.31
CA TYR A 93 10.68 6.50 -13.07
C TYR A 93 12.07 6.34 -12.46
N ASP A 94 12.73 7.44 -12.14
CA ASP A 94 14.02 7.44 -11.46
C ASP A 94 13.91 8.03 -10.05
N SER A 95 14.90 7.75 -9.20
CA SER A 95 14.88 8.18 -7.80
C SER A 95 14.97 9.70 -7.63
N ASN A 96 15.43 10.45 -8.64
CA ASN A 96 15.55 11.91 -8.55
C ASN A 96 14.23 12.62 -8.84
N ASN A 97 13.35 12.00 -9.63
CA ASN A 97 12.08 12.60 -10.05
C ASN A 97 10.84 11.92 -9.47
N THR A 98 11.02 10.87 -8.66
CA THR A 98 9.93 10.08 -8.12
C THR A 98 10.01 10.01 -6.60
N VAL A 99 8.87 10.23 -5.93
CA VAL A 99 8.67 9.85 -4.54
C VAL A 99 7.87 8.55 -4.47
N ILE A 100 8.24 7.67 -3.58
CA ILE A 100 7.49 6.45 -3.26
C ILE A 100 6.57 6.78 -2.08
N TYR A 101 5.26 6.83 -2.32
CA TYR A 101 4.29 6.94 -1.24
C TYR A 101 3.96 5.54 -0.71
N LEU A 102 4.40 5.24 0.51
CA LEU A 102 4.22 3.93 1.14
C LEU A 102 3.08 3.98 2.16
N SER A 103 2.02 3.22 1.91
CA SER A 103 0.94 2.95 2.86
C SER A 103 1.08 1.51 3.37
N THR A 104 1.29 1.36 4.68
CA THR A 104 1.43 0.05 5.32
C THR A 104 0.89 0.05 6.74
N ASP A 105 0.42 -1.10 7.17
CA ASP A 105 -0.04 -1.38 8.53
C ASP A 105 1.10 -1.78 9.49
N SER A 106 2.35 -1.78 9.02
CA SER A 106 3.50 -2.32 9.75
C SER A 106 4.70 -1.37 9.71
N THR A 107 5.12 -0.92 10.89
CA THR A 107 6.38 -0.17 11.06
C THR A 107 7.59 -1.03 10.66
N TYR A 108 7.50 -2.33 10.89
CA TYR A 108 8.52 -3.27 10.46
C TYR A 108 8.68 -3.26 8.93
N ALA A 109 7.58 -3.40 8.18
CA ALA A 109 7.60 -3.38 6.72
C ALA A 109 8.11 -2.04 6.17
N GLU A 110 7.72 -0.92 6.79
CA GLU A 110 8.25 0.40 6.42
C GLU A 110 9.77 0.44 6.58
N ASN A 111 10.29 0.08 7.74
CA ASN A 111 11.72 0.12 8.03
C ASN A 111 12.51 -0.81 7.10
N TYR A 112 11.99 -2.01 6.84
CA TYR A 112 12.59 -2.96 5.92
C TYR A 112 12.71 -2.40 4.50
N ILE A 113 11.62 -1.85 3.97
CA ILE A 113 11.60 -1.28 2.61
C ILE A 113 12.57 -0.09 2.52
N ARG A 114 12.57 0.82 3.51
CA ARG A 114 13.51 1.95 3.57
C ARG A 114 14.97 1.49 3.56
N GLN A 115 15.29 0.51 4.39
CA GLN A 115 16.63 -0.03 4.48
C GLN A 115 17.10 -0.67 3.17
N LYS A 116 16.21 -1.43 2.51
CA LYS A 116 16.56 -2.16 1.27
C LYS A 116 16.64 -1.28 0.04
N LEU A 117 15.80 -0.26 -0.06
CA LEU A 117 15.87 0.72 -1.14
C LEU A 117 17.05 1.69 -0.96
N GLY A 118 17.42 1.97 0.30
CA GLY A 118 18.52 2.87 0.63
C GLY A 118 18.18 4.36 0.49
N PRO A 119 19.15 5.24 0.77
CA PRO A 119 18.95 6.69 0.88
C PRO A 119 18.66 7.40 -0.46
N ASN A 120 18.90 6.73 -1.58
CA ASN A 120 18.66 7.32 -2.89
C ASN A 120 17.18 7.41 -3.27
N TYR A 121 16.31 6.71 -2.53
CA TYR A 121 14.88 6.71 -2.77
C TYR A 121 14.16 7.53 -1.70
N GLU A 122 13.42 8.54 -2.14
CA GLU A 122 12.55 9.31 -1.26
C GLU A 122 11.27 8.53 -0.98
N ILE A 123 11.02 8.21 0.30
CA ILE A 123 9.85 7.45 0.73
C ILE A 123 9.01 8.30 1.67
N GLY A 124 7.80 8.65 1.23
CA GLY A 124 6.79 9.36 2.01
C GLY A 124 5.83 8.37 2.69
N VAL A 125 5.52 8.63 3.95
CA VAL A 125 4.47 7.92 4.71
C VAL A 125 3.63 8.92 5.47
N THR A 126 2.33 8.65 5.59
CA THR A 126 1.44 9.48 6.40
C THR A 126 1.69 9.22 7.88
N ARG A 127 1.90 10.31 8.66
CA ARG A 127 2.08 10.24 10.11
C ARG A 127 1.08 11.12 10.87
N THR A 128 0.04 11.58 10.18
CA THR A 128 -0.98 12.48 10.75
C THR A 128 -1.77 11.80 11.87
N PHE A 129 -1.97 10.48 11.74
CA PHE A 129 -2.71 9.69 12.73
C PHE A 129 -1.91 8.45 13.11
N LYS A 130 -2.18 7.93 14.32
CA LYS A 130 -1.58 6.67 14.78
C LYS A 130 -2.15 5.51 13.97
N ARG A 131 -1.27 4.62 13.49
CA ARG A 131 -1.70 3.36 12.87
C ARG A 131 -2.48 2.53 13.87
N SER A 132 -3.70 2.13 13.50
CA SER A 132 -4.47 1.17 14.28
C SER A 132 -5.53 0.50 13.38
N HIS A 133 -6.19 -0.53 13.87
CA HIS A 133 -7.21 -1.22 13.10
C HIS A 133 -8.45 -0.34 12.93
N SER A 134 -8.97 -0.22 11.70
CA SER A 134 -10.17 0.56 11.39
C SER A 134 -11.45 0.10 12.12
N GLN A 135 -11.45 -1.13 12.66
CA GLN A 135 -12.54 -1.66 13.48
C GLN A 135 -12.51 -1.19 14.94
N ASN A 136 -11.53 -0.39 15.36
CA ASN A 136 -11.53 0.20 16.68
C ASN A 136 -12.50 1.38 16.73
N LEU A 137 -13.78 1.07 16.88
CA LEU A 137 -14.90 2.02 16.84
C LEU A 137 -14.92 3.03 18.00
N ARG A 138 -13.98 2.93 18.96
CA ARG A 138 -13.89 3.88 20.09
C ARG A 138 -13.21 5.19 19.73
N ASN A 139 -12.56 5.24 18.58
CA ASN A 139 -11.86 6.43 18.12
C ASN A 139 -11.94 6.53 16.59
N ASP A 140 -12.28 7.69 16.06
CA ASP A 140 -12.39 7.96 14.61
C ASP A 140 -11.03 8.08 13.92
N GLU A 141 -9.95 8.29 14.68
CA GLU A 141 -8.61 8.51 14.12
C GLU A 141 -8.11 7.38 13.21
N PRO A 142 -8.29 6.09 13.56
CA PRO A 142 -7.90 5.00 12.67
C PRO A 142 -8.62 5.00 11.34
N VAL A 143 -9.91 5.32 11.36
CA VAL A 143 -10.72 5.40 10.15
C VAL A 143 -10.28 6.60 9.30
N LYS A 144 -10.06 7.76 9.94
CA LYS A 144 -9.54 8.96 9.27
C LYS A 144 -8.16 8.70 8.65
N SER A 145 -7.26 8.04 9.39
CA SER A 145 -5.95 7.61 8.89
C SER A 145 -6.06 6.73 7.64
N ALA A 146 -6.88 5.70 7.71
CA ALA A 146 -7.08 4.79 6.60
C ALA A 146 -7.67 5.51 5.38
N LEU A 147 -8.63 6.41 5.59
CA LEU A 147 -9.20 7.20 4.50
C LEU A 147 -8.17 8.15 3.88
N VAL A 148 -7.34 8.83 4.67
CA VAL A 148 -6.26 9.69 4.14
C VAL A 148 -5.32 8.86 3.27
N ASP A 149 -4.84 7.71 3.75
CA ASP A 149 -3.97 6.81 2.98
C ASP A 149 -4.65 6.31 1.70
N LEU A 150 -5.93 5.99 1.77
CA LEU A 150 -6.72 5.55 0.62
C LEU A 150 -6.73 6.60 -0.50
N TYR A 151 -7.03 7.85 -0.14
CA TYR A 151 -7.07 8.95 -1.12
C TYR A 151 -5.69 9.34 -1.63
N LEU A 152 -4.66 9.29 -0.78
CA LEU A 152 -3.29 9.53 -1.22
C LEU A 152 -2.83 8.46 -2.22
N LEU A 153 -3.07 7.17 -1.94
CA LEU A 153 -2.81 6.09 -2.89
C LEU A 153 -3.56 6.28 -4.20
N ALA A 154 -4.82 6.69 -4.12
CA ALA A 154 -5.66 6.90 -5.30
C ALA A 154 -5.21 8.06 -6.20
N ASP A 155 -4.48 9.02 -5.63
CA ASP A 155 -3.99 10.21 -6.34
C ASP A 155 -2.53 10.09 -6.82
N THR A 156 -1.94 8.90 -6.76
CA THR A 156 -0.59 8.63 -7.29
C THR A 156 -0.60 8.45 -8.81
N ASP A 157 0.55 8.65 -9.47
CA ASP A 157 0.69 8.46 -10.94
C ASP A 157 0.72 6.99 -11.32
N ALA A 158 1.24 6.16 -10.43
CA ALA A 158 1.29 4.72 -10.56
C ALA A 158 1.07 4.06 -9.20
N LEU A 159 0.50 2.85 -9.19
CA LEU A 159 0.06 2.19 -7.96
C LEU A 159 0.45 0.71 -7.96
N ILE A 160 1.07 0.28 -6.86
CA ILE A 160 1.30 -1.13 -6.54
C ILE A 160 0.41 -1.47 -5.34
N VAL A 161 -0.48 -2.44 -5.48
CA VAL A 161 -1.36 -2.91 -4.39
C VAL A 161 -1.15 -4.37 -4.07
N CYS A 162 -1.32 -4.72 -2.81
CA CYS A 162 -1.31 -6.10 -2.34
C CYS A 162 -2.64 -6.77 -2.70
N GLU A 163 -2.59 -7.92 -3.39
CA GLU A 163 -3.77 -8.76 -3.61
C GLU A 163 -4.34 -9.24 -2.27
N GLY A 164 -5.63 -9.41 -2.23
CA GLY A 164 -6.34 -9.85 -1.01
C GLY A 164 -6.57 -8.73 0.01
N SER A 165 -5.95 -7.57 -0.16
CA SER A 165 -6.23 -6.40 0.66
C SER A 165 -7.47 -5.66 0.16
N ALA A 166 -8.57 -5.71 0.91
CA ALA A 166 -9.76 -4.92 0.61
C ALA A 166 -9.45 -3.43 0.52
N PHE A 167 -8.49 -2.95 1.33
CA PHE A 167 -8.01 -1.58 1.30
C PHE A 167 -7.28 -1.25 -0.02
N GLY A 168 -6.39 -2.13 -0.47
CA GLY A 168 -5.70 -1.99 -1.76
C GLY A 168 -6.68 -2.00 -2.94
N LEU A 169 -7.67 -2.88 -2.91
CA LEU A 169 -8.73 -2.94 -3.92
C LEU A 169 -9.61 -1.69 -3.91
N ALA A 170 -9.90 -1.11 -2.74
CA ALA A 170 -10.61 0.16 -2.63
C ALA A 170 -9.79 1.32 -3.24
N ALA A 171 -8.49 1.41 -2.94
CA ALA A 171 -7.60 2.40 -3.57
C ALA A 171 -7.61 2.24 -5.10
N LEU A 172 -7.51 1.00 -5.58
CA LEU A 172 -7.57 0.69 -7.00
C LEU A 172 -8.89 1.11 -7.66
N SER A 173 -10.01 1.01 -6.93
CA SER A 173 -11.33 1.34 -7.45
C SER A 173 -11.59 2.84 -7.62
N ILE A 174 -10.86 3.69 -6.88
CA ILE A 174 -10.98 5.15 -6.97
C ILE A 174 -9.75 5.84 -7.57
N THR A 175 -8.71 5.07 -7.90
CA THR A 175 -7.43 5.62 -8.37
C THR A 175 -7.56 6.41 -9.66
N ARG A 176 -6.72 7.45 -9.78
CA ARG A 176 -6.42 8.17 -11.02
C ARG A 176 -5.14 7.69 -11.68
N ALA A 177 -4.44 6.77 -11.02
CA ALA A 177 -3.20 6.22 -11.54
C ALA A 177 -3.39 5.68 -12.97
N ARG A 178 -2.49 6.08 -13.86
CA ARG A 178 -2.49 5.62 -15.26
C ARG A 178 -1.90 4.22 -15.40
N ARG A 179 -1.17 3.78 -14.37
CA ARG A 179 -0.41 2.52 -14.36
C ARG A 179 -0.63 1.84 -13.03
N THR A 180 -1.09 0.62 -13.05
CA THR A 180 -1.40 -0.14 -11.84
C THR A 180 -0.83 -1.54 -11.94
N ILE A 181 -0.27 -2.03 -10.85
CA ILE A 181 0.14 -3.41 -10.68
C ILE A 181 -0.53 -3.96 -9.43
N VAL A 182 -1.19 -5.10 -9.57
CA VAL A 182 -1.65 -5.89 -8.44
C VAL A 182 -0.54 -6.88 -8.11
N TYR A 183 0.00 -6.80 -6.90
CA TYR A 183 0.97 -7.75 -6.40
C TYR A 183 0.23 -8.97 -5.83
N TYR A 184 0.32 -10.09 -6.53
CA TYR A 184 -0.34 -11.32 -6.12
C TYR A 184 0.44 -12.01 -5.00
N VAL A 185 -0.21 -12.10 -3.84
CA VAL A 185 0.23 -12.96 -2.75
C VAL A 185 -0.22 -14.38 -3.09
N THR A 186 0.71 -15.28 -3.41
CA THR A 186 0.35 -16.66 -3.71
C THR A 186 -0.31 -17.32 -2.49
N HIS A 187 -1.58 -17.67 -2.62
CA HIS A 187 -2.46 -18.19 -1.57
C HIS A 187 -2.01 -19.52 -0.91
N SER A 188 -0.94 -20.14 -1.38
CA SER A 188 -0.47 -21.44 -0.87
C SER A 188 -0.09 -21.47 0.62
N ILE A 189 0.01 -20.31 1.26
CA ILE A 189 0.47 -20.19 2.66
C ILE A 189 -0.67 -19.79 3.62
N LEU A 190 -1.77 -19.20 3.12
CA LEU A 190 -2.88 -18.73 3.97
C LEU A 190 -3.68 -19.85 4.66
N ALA A 191 -3.60 -21.09 4.16
CA ALA A 191 -4.45 -22.20 4.63
C ALA A 191 -4.01 -22.81 5.97
N ASN A 192 -2.81 -22.54 6.50
CA ASN A 192 -2.25 -23.27 7.64
C ASN A 192 -1.86 -22.41 8.86
N PHE A 193 -2.16 -21.12 8.87
CA PHE A 193 -1.89 -20.28 10.04
C PHE A 193 -3.05 -20.24 11.03
N ASN A 194 -3.28 -21.35 11.74
CA ASN A 194 -3.94 -21.30 13.03
C ASN A 194 -2.94 -20.67 14.01
N GLY A 195 -3.20 -19.40 14.31
CA GLY A 195 -2.30 -18.51 15.03
C GLY A 195 -1.70 -19.11 16.30
N THR A 196 -0.43 -19.38 16.25
CA THR A 196 0.37 -19.53 17.46
C THR A 196 1.34 -18.35 17.51
N ASN A 197 1.32 -17.63 18.62
CA ASN A 197 2.22 -16.50 18.92
C ASN A 197 3.73 -16.83 18.76
N GLY A 198 4.09 -18.12 18.66
CA GLY A 198 5.46 -18.59 18.52
C GLY A 198 6.10 -18.38 17.14
N LEU A 199 5.31 -18.41 16.06
CA LEU A 199 5.86 -18.26 14.70
C LEU A 199 6.32 -16.83 14.40
N CYS A 200 5.67 -15.84 14.99
CA CYS A 200 6.06 -14.44 14.85
C CYS A 200 7.36 -14.11 15.57
N GLN A 201 7.67 -14.81 16.66
CA GLN A 201 8.95 -14.70 17.35
C GLN A 201 10.07 -15.22 16.46
N VAL A 202 9.89 -16.41 15.88
CA VAL A 202 10.89 -17.03 14.99
C VAL A 202 11.15 -16.19 13.75
N GLU A 203 10.13 -15.57 13.15
CA GLU A 203 10.33 -14.70 11.98
C GLU A 203 11.03 -13.37 12.33
N ARG A 204 10.89 -12.85 13.55
CA ARG A 204 11.62 -11.66 14.03
C ARG A 204 13.08 -11.95 14.36
N ASP A 205 13.38 -13.14 14.83
CA ASP A 205 14.73 -13.54 15.28
C ASP A 205 15.63 -13.98 14.10
N LEU A 206 15.07 -14.15 12.89
CA LEU A 206 15.81 -14.52 11.67
C LEU A 206 16.32 -13.30 10.86
N ILE A 207 16.28 -12.11 11.43
CA ILE A 207 16.68 -10.84 10.82
C ILE A 207 17.79 -10.17 11.64
#